data_4477b7ebe6734a2af4d72dc6c6468937
#
_entry.id   4477b7ebe6734a2af4d72dc6c6468937
#
_cell.length_a   1.000
_cell.length_b   1.000
_cell.length_c   1.000
_cell.angle_alpha   90.00
_cell.angle_beta   90.00
_cell.angle_gamma   90.00
#
_symmetry.space_group_name_H-M   'P 1'
#
loop_
_entity.id
_entity.type
_entity.pdbx_description
1 polymer ?
#
loop_
_entity_poly.entity_id
_entity_poly.type
_entity_poly.pdbx_seq_one_letter_code
_entity_poly.pdbx_strand_id
1 'polypeptide(L)'
;MTAKKYSNLREELIIAGIDEINKYGANNFSIRRVAEACHVSCAAPYRHFESKYDFIAAIIDYVNDIWAERQEEIVAQCGDSVREQIIEITINYVRFLMEKPIYRSILMLKNEEYDNLYHKKRTQFGSLSQSLEAELVSSSGLSKEVWDRKIMTVRALIFGIVFLFDAGEFAYNETNMENLRYTINREFEVL
;
A
#
# COMPACT_ATOMS: atom_id res chain seq x y z
N MET A 1 -1.04 33.47 -11.52
CA MET A 1 0.16 32.82 -10.94
C MET A 1 -0.08 32.13 -9.58
N THR A 2 -1.24 32.23 -8.98
CA THR A 2 -1.55 31.77 -7.62
C THR A 2 -2.03 30.30 -7.54
N ALA A 3 -2.74 29.78 -8.53
CA ALA A 3 -3.31 28.42 -8.50
C ALA A 3 -2.26 27.27 -8.50
N LYS A 4 -1.15 27.45 -9.23
CA LYS A 4 -0.07 26.45 -9.34
C LYS A 4 0.75 26.31 -8.05
N LYS A 5 0.82 27.35 -7.22
CA LYS A 5 1.52 27.34 -5.93
C LYS A 5 0.72 26.62 -4.84
N TYR A 6 -0.63 26.63 -4.92
CA TYR A 6 -1.50 25.99 -3.92
C TYR A 6 -1.71 24.48 -4.16
N SER A 7 -1.65 24.02 -5.43
CA SER A 7 -1.69 22.59 -5.73
C SER A 7 -0.41 21.87 -5.27
N ASN A 8 0.72 22.57 -5.33
CA ASN A 8 2.01 22.04 -4.88
C ASN A 8 2.08 21.95 -3.34
N LEU A 9 1.50 22.93 -2.61
CA LEU A 9 1.57 22.95 -1.14
C LEU A 9 0.83 21.78 -0.49
N ARG A 10 -0.31 21.34 -1.02
CA ARG A 10 -1.02 20.17 -0.47
C ARG A 10 -0.17 18.91 -0.56
N GLU A 11 0.48 18.70 -1.68
CA GLU A 11 1.36 17.55 -1.90
C GLU A 11 2.63 17.66 -1.04
N GLU A 12 3.24 18.85 -0.96
CA GLU A 12 4.39 19.11 -0.08
C GLU A 12 4.05 18.79 1.40
N LEU A 13 2.85 19.18 1.85
CA LEU A 13 2.36 18.86 3.19
C LEU A 13 2.18 17.34 3.39
N ILE A 14 1.64 16.61 2.38
CA ILE A 14 1.48 15.16 2.44
C ILE A 14 2.86 14.48 2.55
N ILE A 15 3.82 14.87 1.73
CA ILE A 15 5.18 14.30 1.76
C ILE A 15 5.86 14.57 3.11
N ALA A 16 5.79 15.80 3.60
CA ALA A 16 6.31 16.15 4.93
C ALA A 16 5.55 15.42 6.06
N GLY A 17 4.26 15.16 5.87
CA GLY A 17 3.44 14.34 6.78
C GLY A 17 3.87 12.87 6.81
N ILE A 18 4.26 12.32 5.68
CA ILE A 18 4.85 10.99 5.58
C ILE A 18 6.15 10.93 6.41
N ASP A 19 7.04 11.91 6.23
CA ASP A 19 8.30 11.99 6.97
C ASP A 19 8.08 12.15 8.49
N GLU A 20 7.07 12.94 8.87
CA GLU A 20 6.66 13.14 10.26
C GLU A 20 6.19 11.82 10.91
N ILE A 21 5.36 11.05 10.19
CA ILE A 21 4.92 9.72 10.66
C ILE A 21 6.11 8.77 10.80
N ASN A 22 7.05 8.79 9.84
CA ASN A 22 8.25 7.97 9.89
C ASN A 22 9.09 8.24 11.13
N LYS A 23 9.25 9.52 11.45
CA LYS A 23 10.15 9.96 12.52
C LYS A 23 9.57 9.79 13.91
N TYR A 24 8.25 10.02 14.06
CA TYR A 24 7.62 10.12 15.38
C TYR A 24 6.48 9.11 15.58
N GLY A 25 6.11 8.37 14.55
CA GLY A 25 4.92 7.51 14.54
C GLY A 25 3.61 8.29 14.39
N ALA A 26 2.57 7.63 13.91
CA ALA A 26 1.27 8.26 13.67
C ALA A 26 0.59 8.81 14.95
N ASN A 27 0.79 8.12 16.07
CA ASN A 27 0.23 8.59 17.36
C ASN A 27 0.79 9.96 17.76
N ASN A 28 2.04 10.23 17.42
CA ASN A 28 2.74 11.46 17.72
C ASN A 28 2.74 12.45 16.55
N PHE A 29 1.97 12.20 15.49
CA PHE A 29 1.84 13.07 14.33
C PHE A 29 1.42 14.49 14.72
N SER A 30 2.17 15.49 14.25
CA SER A 30 1.95 16.90 14.57
C SER A 30 1.86 17.75 13.31
N ILE A 31 0.64 18.26 13.03
CA ILE A 31 0.39 19.20 11.93
C ILE A 31 1.28 20.44 12.04
N ARG A 32 1.58 20.88 13.25
CA ARG A 32 2.46 22.04 13.50
C ARG A 32 3.88 21.75 12.99
N ARG A 33 4.47 20.62 13.33
CA ARG A 33 5.82 20.25 12.88
C ARG A 33 5.86 20.06 11.34
N VAL A 34 4.80 19.53 10.75
CA VAL A 34 4.66 19.43 9.29
C VAL A 34 4.65 20.85 8.66
N ALA A 35 3.88 21.80 9.21
CA ALA A 35 3.87 23.17 8.74
C ALA A 35 5.25 23.85 8.86
N GLU A 36 5.94 23.63 9.98
CA GLU A 36 7.31 24.12 10.21
C GLU A 36 8.28 23.53 9.16
N ALA A 37 8.19 22.23 8.87
CA ALA A 37 9.03 21.55 7.87
C ALA A 37 8.79 22.11 6.44
N CYS A 38 7.56 22.48 6.12
CA CYS A 38 7.20 23.11 4.84
C CYS A 38 7.40 24.64 4.82
N HIS A 39 7.94 25.24 5.88
CA HIS A 39 8.14 26.70 6.01
C HIS A 39 6.86 27.53 5.81
N VAL A 40 5.72 27.02 6.27
CA VAL A 40 4.44 27.71 6.20
C VAL A 40 3.87 27.99 7.60
N SER A 41 2.85 28.87 7.67
CA SER A 41 2.17 29.14 8.94
C SER A 41 1.43 27.91 9.46
N CYS A 42 1.30 27.77 10.78
CA CYS A 42 0.55 26.66 11.41
C CYS A 42 -0.92 26.59 10.96
N ALA A 43 -1.47 27.67 10.42
CA ALA A 43 -2.83 27.71 9.87
C ALA A 43 -2.91 27.22 8.41
N ALA A 44 -1.79 27.14 7.69
CA ALA A 44 -1.80 26.75 6.27
C ALA A 44 -2.30 25.33 6.02
N PRO A 45 -1.91 24.30 6.80
CA PRO A 45 -2.43 22.93 6.62
C PRO A 45 -3.95 22.84 6.77
N TYR A 46 -4.56 23.62 7.66
CA TYR A 46 -6.01 23.60 7.90
C TYR A 46 -6.85 24.21 6.75
N ARG A 47 -6.20 24.78 5.73
CA ARG A 47 -6.86 25.13 4.46
C ARG A 47 -7.02 23.93 3.53
N HIS A 48 -6.30 22.86 3.77
CA HIS A 48 -6.24 21.66 2.95
C HIS A 48 -6.81 20.41 3.65
N PHE A 49 -6.77 20.41 4.99
CA PHE A 49 -7.17 19.27 5.81
C PHE A 49 -8.01 19.79 6.99
N GLU A 50 -9.20 19.25 7.17
CA GLU A 50 -10.15 19.67 8.20
C GLU A 50 -9.68 19.28 9.61
N SER A 51 -8.92 18.20 9.72
CA SER A 51 -8.45 17.63 10.97
C SER A 51 -7.14 16.85 10.81
N LYS A 52 -6.53 16.46 11.92
CA LYS A 52 -5.42 15.50 11.94
C LYS A 52 -5.79 14.18 11.27
N TYR A 53 -7.02 13.71 11.50
CA TYR A 53 -7.57 12.51 10.90
C TYR A 53 -7.65 12.61 9.37
N ASP A 54 -8.22 13.71 8.86
CA ASP A 54 -8.32 13.97 7.43
C ASP A 54 -6.94 14.08 6.77
N PHE A 55 -5.97 14.68 7.45
CA PHE A 55 -4.60 14.73 6.96
C PHE A 55 -3.97 13.33 6.84
N ILE A 56 -4.10 12.48 7.87
CA ILE A 56 -3.59 11.11 7.83
C ILE A 56 -4.33 10.28 6.76
N ALA A 57 -5.64 10.51 6.59
CA ALA A 57 -6.42 9.90 5.51
C ALA A 57 -5.85 10.25 4.14
N ALA A 58 -5.54 11.54 3.91
CA ALA A 58 -4.95 12.01 2.66
C ALA A 58 -3.54 11.41 2.41
N ILE A 59 -2.75 11.19 3.46
CA ILE A 59 -1.47 10.49 3.37
C ILE A 59 -1.67 9.03 2.93
N ILE A 60 -2.65 8.33 3.51
CA ILE A 60 -2.97 6.95 3.14
C ILE A 60 -3.43 6.89 1.68
N ASP A 61 -4.32 7.80 1.27
CA ASP A 61 -4.81 7.88 -0.12
C ASP A 61 -3.64 8.12 -1.09
N TYR A 62 -2.73 9.03 -0.78
CA TYR A 62 -1.54 9.31 -1.59
C TYR A 62 -0.65 8.07 -1.79
N VAL A 63 -0.42 7.28 -0.72
CA VAL A 63 0.36 6.03 -0.82
C VAL A 63 -0.38 4.98 -1.63
N ASN A 64 -1.72 4.90 -1.49
CA ASN A 64 -2.54 4.00 -2.29
C ASN A 64 -2.54 4.38 -3.78
N ASP A 65 -2.57 5.68 -4.11
CA ASP A 65 -2.52 6.17 -5.50
C ASP A 65 -1.19 5.78 -6.15
N ILE A 66 -0.05 5.96 -5.46
CA ILE A 66 1.27 5.50 -5.96
C ILE A 66 1.27 3.99 -6.23
N TRP A 67 0.64 3.22 -5.35
CA TRP A 67 0.53 1.76 -5.56
C TRP A 67 -0.39 1.41 -6.73
N ALA A 68 -1.50 2.12 -6.89
CA ALA A 68 -2.44 1.92 -8.00
C ALA A 68 -1.78 2.19 -9.36
N GLU A 69 -1.06 3.31 -9.51
CA GLU A 69 -0.28 3.62 -10.71
C GLU A 69 0.74 2.50 -11.03
N ARG A 70 1.44 2.01 -10.02
CA ARG A 70 2.39 0.90 -10.19
C ARG A 70 1.71 -0.41 -10.63
N GLN A 71 0.52 -0.70 -10.14
CA GLN A 71 -0.25 -1.87 -10.60
C GLN A 71 -0.62 -1.77 -12.07
N GLU A 72 -1.06 -0.61 -12.54
CA GLU A 72 -1.37 -0.38 -13.96
C GLU A 72 -0.14 -0.60 -14.83
N GLU A 73 1.03 -0.10 -14.42
CA GLU A 73 2.29 -0.32 -15.12
C GLU A 73 2.68 -1.81 -15.18
N ILE A 74 2.49 -2.56 -14.09
CA ILE A 74 2.76 -3.99 -14.01
C ILE A 74 1.87 -4.76 -14.98
N VAL A 75 0.55 -4.50 -14.94
CA VAL A 75 -0.42 -5.19 -15.81
C VAL A 75 -0.16 -4.87 -17.29
N ALA A 76 0.20 -3.63 -17.62
CA ALA A 76 0.53 -3.23 -18.98
C ALA A 76 1.76 -3.95 -19.55
N GLN A 77 2.65 -4.47 -18.68
CA GLN A 77 3.84 -5.24 -19.06
C GLN A 77 3.60 -6.75 -19.05
N CYS A 78 2.53 -7.22 -18.40
CA CYS A 78 2.12 -8.61 -18.42
C CYS A 78 1.30 -8.91 -19.68
N GLY A 79 1.32 -10.18 -20.13
CA GLY A 79 0.37 -10.65 -21.14
C GLY A 79 -1.06 -10.73 -20.60
N ASP A 80 -1.96 -11.33 -21.39
CA ASP A 80 -3.40 -11.39 -21.09
C ASP A 80 -3.79 -12.40 -19.98
N SER A 81 -2.81 -13.07 -19.38
CA SER A 81 -3.05 -14.04 -18.30
C SER A 81 -3.36 -13.33 -16.98
N VAL A 82 -4.63 -13.31 -16.59
CA VAL A 82 -5.10 -12.75 -15.30
C VAL A 82 -4.34 -13.36 -14.13
N ARG A 83 -4.07 -14.67 -14.16
CA ARG A 83 -3.28 -15.35 -13.14
C ARG A 83 -1.87 -14.77 -13.02
N GLU A 84 -1.17 -14.59 -14.15
CA GLU A 84 0.18 -14.02 -14.17
C GLU A 84 0.17 -12.57 -13.69
N GLN A 85 -0.81 -11.78 -14.10
CA GLN A 85 -0.98 -10.40 -13.65
C GLN A 85 -1.14 -10.32 -12.12
N ILE A 86 -1.94 -11.20 -11.51
CA ILE A 86 -2.13 -11.26 -10.05
C ILE A 86 -0.81 -11.65 -9.36
N ILE A 87 -0.08 -12.63 -9.89
CA ILE A 87 1.21 -13.05 -9.33
C ILE A 87 2.21 -11.90 -9.38
N GLU A 88 2.33 -11.21 -10.54
CA GLU A 88 3.23 -10.07 -10.68
C GLU A 88 2.87 -8.92 -9.74
N ILE A 89 1.60 -8.56 -9.64
CA ILE A 89 1.12 -7.56 -8.67
C ILE A 89 1.52 -7.98 -7.25
N THR A 90 1.32 -9.24 -6.89
CA THR A 90 1.60 -9.76 -5.54
C THR A 90 3.10 -9.68 -5.21
N ILE A 91 3.96 -10.10 -6.12
CA ILE A 91 5.42 -10.04 -5.95
C ILE A 91 5.91 -8.59 -5.90
N ASN A 92 5.40 -7.74 -6.79
CA ASN A 92 5.77 -6.32 -6.78
C ASN A 92 5.22 -5.56 -5.57
N TYR A 93 4.13 -6.04 -4.94
CA TYR A 93 3.68 -5.47 -3.66
C TYR A 93 4.68 -5.73 -2.52
N VAL A 94 5.27 -6.91 -2.46
CA VAL A 94 6.36 -7.18 -1.51
C VAL A 94 7.55 -6.26 -1.77
N ARG A 95 7.97 -6.10 -3.03
CA ARG A 95 9.03 -5.16 -3.42
C ARG A 95 8.70 -3.72 -2.98
N PHE A 96 7.49 -3.26 -3.26
CA PHE A 96 7.01 -1.93 -2.86
C PHE A 96 7.10 -1.70 -1.34
N LEU A 97 6.70 -2.70 -0.54
CA LEU A 97 6.78 -2.63 0.92
C LEU A 97 8.22 -2.64 1.45
N MET A 98 9.15 -3.30 0.75
CA MET A 98 10.57 -3.35 1.12
C MET A 98 11.33 -2.10 0.66
N GLU A 99 11.04 -1.57 -0.53
CA GLU A 99 11.69 -0.37 -1.07
C GLU A 99 11.34 0.90 -0.28
N LYS A 100 10.14 0.95 0.28
CA LYS A 100 9.60 2.11 1.00
C LYS A 100 9.06 1.69 2.37
N PRO A 101 9.93 1.42 3.36
CA PRO A 101 9.52 0.99 4.70
C PRO A 101 8.51 1.93 5.35
N ILE A 102 8.56 3.22 4.99
CA ILE A 102 7.61 4.22 5.47
C ILE A 102 6.18 3.98 4.98
N TYR A 103 6.00 3.57 3.72
CA TYR A 103 4.68 3.24 3.19
C TYR A 103 4.10 2.02 3.91
N ARG A 104 4.96 1.02 4.20
CA ARG A 104 4.58 -0.10 5.06
C ARG A 104 4.07 0.36 6.42
N SER A 105 4.78 1.25 7.08
CA SER A 105 4.39 1.78 8.39
C SER A 105 3.03 2.49 8.33
N ILE A 106 2.76 3.24 7.27
CA ILE A 106 1.49 3.92 7.04
C ILE A 106 0.35 2.92 6.80
N LEU A 107 0.59 1.95 5.92
CA LEU A 107 -0.42 0.94 5.58
C LEU A 107 -0.73 -0.02 6.74
N MET A 108 0.24 -0.25 7.63
CA MET A 108 0.11 -1.11 8.81
C MET A 108 -0.28 -0.36 10.09
N LEU A 109 -0.59 0.95 10.01
CA LEU A 109 -1.03 1.71 11.18
C LEU A 109 -2.21 1.03 11.87
N LYS A 110 -2.00 0.60 13.12
CA LYS A 110 -3.06 0.18 14.04
C LYS A 110 -3.27 1.31 15.04
N ASN A 111 -4.41 1.94 15.01
CA ASN A 111 -4.83 2.86 16.07
C ASN A 111 -6.35 2.87 16.10
N GLU A 112 -6.93 2.70 17.28
CA GLU A 112 -8.39 2.72 17.50
C GLU A 112 -9.03 4.03 17.03
N GLU A 113 -8.32 5.15 17.14
CA GLU A 113 -8.75 6.45 16.58
C GLU A 113 -8.87 6.45 15.05
N TYR A 114 -8.17 5.52 14.36
CA TYR A 114 -8.14 5.43 12.90
C TYR A 114 -8.84 4.18 12.36
N ASP A 115 -9.63 3.47 13.18
CA ASP A 115 -10.37 2.27 12.74
C ASP A 115 -11.36 2.57 11.59
N ASN A 116 -11.92 3.78 11.55
CA ASN A 116 -12.73 4.23 10.42
C ASN A 116 -11.93 4.40 9.11
N LEU A 117 -10.58 4.52 9.17
CA LEU A 117 -9.69 4.47 8.01
C LEU A 117 -9.43 3.02 7.54
N TYR A 118 -9.93 2.02 8.26
CA TYR A 118 -9.77 0.61 7.91
C TYR A 118 -10.30 0.31 6.49
N HIS A 119 -11.37 0.95 6.09
CA HIS A 119 -11.90 0.83 4.72
C HIS A 119 -10.92 1.37 3.68
N LYS A 120 -10.24 2.50 3.93
CA LYS A 120 -9.21 3.05 3.06
C LYS A 120 -7.96 2.16 3.01
N LYS A 121 -7.59 1.54 4.14
CA LYS A 121 -6.50 0.55 4.20
C LYS A 121 -6.85 -0.77 3.50
N ARG A 122 -8.12 -1.18 3.44
CA ARG A 122 -8.55 -2.38 2.69
C ARG A 122 -8.37 -2.26 1.19
N THR A 123 -8.29 -1.06 0.65
CA THR A 123 -7.94 -0.81 -0.76
C THR A 123 -6.46 -0.98 -1.07
N GLN A 124 -5.64 -1.44 -0.10
CA GLN A 124 -4.19 -1.67 -0.27
C GLN A 124 -3.83 -2.54 -1.48
N PHE A 125 -4.70 -3.49 -1.83
CA PHE A 125 -4.53 -4.29 -3.05
C PHE A 125 -5.09 -3.60 -4.30
N GLY A 126 -5.75 -2.43 -4.16
CA GLY A 126 -6.30 -1.64 -5.26
C GLY A 126 -7.57 -2.24 -5.89
N SER A 127 -8.29 -1.41 -6.62
CA SER A 127 -9.48 -1.83 -7.38
C SER A 127 -9.11 -2.79 -8.51
N LEU A 128 -7.96 -2.59 -9.14
CA LEU A 128 -7.46 -3.43 -10.22
C LEU A 128 -7.21 -4.88 -9.74
N SER A 129 -6.50 -5.07 -8.63
CA SER A 129 -6.29 -6.40 -8.05
C SER A 129 -7.62 -7.09 -7.71
N GLN A 130 -8.59 -6.35 -7.18
CA GLN A 130 -9.91 -6.90 -6.84
C GLN A 130 -10.68 -7.33 -8.10
N SER A 131 -10.59 -6.57 -9.19
CA SER A 131 -11.20 -6.93 -10.48
C SER A 131 -10.57 -8.20 -11.06
N LEU A 132 -9.24 -8.29 -11.06
CA LEU A 132 -8.51 -9.46 -11.52
C LEU A 132 -8.79 -10.70 -10.64
N GLU A 133 -8.86 -10.54 -9.32
CA GLU A 133 -9.27 -11.62 -8.42
C GLU A 133 -10.68 -12.12 -8.75
N ALA A 134 -11.64 -11.21 -8.97
CA ALA A 134 -13.01 -11.58 -9.33
C ALA A 134 -13.08 -12.33 -10.67
N GLU A 135 -12.31 -11.90 -11.66
CA GLU A 135 -12.20 -12.57 -12.96
C GLU A 135 -11.60 -13.97 -12.82
N LEU A 136 -10.51 -14.12 -12.05
CA LEU A 136 -9.88 -15.40 -11.82
C LEU A 136 -10.81 -16.36 -11.06
N VAL A 137 -11.56 -15.87 -10.06
CA VAL A 137 -12.59 -16.64 -9.35
C VAL A 137 -13.63 -17.17 -10.33
N SER A 138 -14.17 -16.31 -11.19
CA SER A 138 -15.24 -16.68 -12.12
C SER A 138 -14.80 -17.71 -13.15
N SER A 139 -13.52 -17.68 -13.55
CA SER A 139 -12.94 -18.60 -14.57
C SER A 139 -12.38 -19.91 -13.97
N SER A 140 -12.07 -19.94 -12.68
CA SER A 140 -11.39 -21.08 -12.07
C SER A 140 -12.29 -22.28 -11.75
N GLY A 141 -13.61 -22.08 -11.62
CA GLY A 141 -14.56 -23.11 -11.16
C GLY A 141 -14.42 -23.48 -9.68
N LEU A 142 -13.57 -22.78 -8.92
CA LEU A 142 -13.40 -23.01 -7.48
C LEU A 142 -14.56 -22.47 -6.67
N SER A 143 -14.90 -23.14 -5.55
CA SER A 143 -15.87 -22.58 -4.61
C SER A 143 -15.29 -21.33 -3.92
N LYS A 144 -16.18 -20.46 -3.48
CA LYS A 144 -15.79 -19.23 -2.77
C LYS A 144 -14.95 -19.53 -1.53
N GLU A 145 -15.28 -20.60 -0.76
CA GLU A 145 -14.54 -20.96 0.44
C GLU A 145 -13.10 -21.40 0.13
N VAL A 146 -12.89 -22.11 -0.99
CA VAL A 146 -11.54 -22.50 -1.44
C VAL A 146 -10.74 -21.26 -1.83
N TRP A 147 -11.37 -20.35 -2.56
CA TRP A 147 -10.74 -19.09 -2.98
C TRP A 147 -10.37 -18.22 -1.78
N ASP A 148 -11.30 -18.01 -0.85
CA ASP A 148 -11.06 -17.20 0.36
C ASP A 148 -9.87 -17.75 1.18
N ARG A 149 -9.71 -19.08 1.28
CA ARG A 149 -8.54 -19.70 1.91
C ARG A 149 -7.25 -19.42 1.17
N LYS A 150 -7.23 -19.52 -0.17
CA LYS A 150 -6.06 -19.23 -1.00
C LYS A 150 -5.61 -17.76 -0.84
N ILE A 151 -6.55 -16.83 -0.92
CA ILE A 151 -6.27 -15.40 -0.72
C ILE A 151 -5.76 -15.13 0.70
N MET A 152 -6.34 -15.77 1.72
CA MET A 152 -5.85 -15.66 3.09
C MET A 152 -4.39 -16.14 3.21
N THR A 153 -4.07 -17.28 2.60
CA THR A 153 -2.70 -17.83 2.58
C THR A 153 -1.73 -16.87 1.89
N VAL A 154 -2.06 -16.37 0.70
CA VAL A 154 -1.21 -15.44 -0.04
C VAL A 154 -0.99 -14.15 0.74
N ARG A 155 -2.03 -13.59 1.36
CA ARG A 155 -1.89 -12.39 2.22
C ARG A 155 -1.01 -12.66 3.43
N ALA A 156 -1.15 -13.81 4.08
CA ALA A 156 -0.30 -14.20 5.20
C ALA A 156 1.17 -14.36 4.76
N LEU A 157 1.42 -14.95 3.59
CA LEU A 157 2.76 -15.05 3.01
C LEU A 157 3.38 -13.67 2.73
N ILE A 158 2.63 -12.73 2.12
CA ILE A 158 3.10 -11.36 1.86
C ILE A 158 3.57 -10.68 3.15
N PHE A 159 2.70 -10.62 4.16
CA PHE A 159 3.03 -9.93 5.41
C PHE A 159 4.10 -10.68 6.22
N GLY A 160 4.05 -12.02 6.21
CA GLY A 160 5.05 -12.85 6.87
C GLY A 160 6.44 -12.66 6.29
N ILE A 161 6.59 -12.72 4.97
CA ILE A 161 7.90 -12.58 4.32
C ILE A 161 8.46 -11.16 4.47
N VAL A 162 7.62 -10.13 4.37
CA VAL A 162 8.03 -8.74 4.61
C VAL A 162 8.57 -8.56 6.03
N PHE A 163 7.90 -9.15 7.03
CA PHE A 163 8.35 -9.16 8.41
C PHE A 163 9.70 -9.88 8.57
N LEU A 164 9.87 -11.06 7.96
CA LEU A 164 11.10 -11.85 8.03
C LEU A 164 12.28 -11.16 7.33
N PHE A 165 12.04 -10.47 6.20
CA PHE A 165 13.06 -9.66 5.54
C PHE A 165 13.47 -8.46 6.42
N ASP A 166 12.51 -7.78 7.04
CA ASP A 166 12.76 -6.64 7.90
C ASP A 166 13.51 -7.02 9.18
N ALA A 167 13.19 -8.18 9.75
CA ALA A 167 13.88 -8.75 10.91
C ALA A 167 15.28 -9.29 10.57
N GLY A 168 15.65 -9.40 9.30
CA GLY A 168 16.93 -9.97 8.85
C GLY A 168 17.01 -11.50 9.00
N GLU A 169 15.88 -12.18 9.26
CA GLU A 169 15.85 -13.65 9.34
C GLU A 169 16.01 -14.28 7.95
N PHE A 170 15.51 -13.62 6.92
CA PHE A 170 15.79 -13.95 5.52
C PHE A 170 16.39 -12.74 4.82
N ALA A 171 17.34 -12.97 3.93
CA ALA A 171 17.89 -11.90 3.10
C ALA A 171 16.86 -11.45 2.04
N TYR A 172 16.63 -10.14 1.93
CA TYR A 172 15.87 -9.58 0.82
C TYR A 172 16.77 -9.60 -0.44
N ASN A 173 16.63 -10.63 -1.26
CA ASN A 173 17.36 -10.85 -2.50
C ASN A 173 16.51 -11.57 -3.54
N GLU A 174 16.99 -11.62 -4.79
CA GLU A 174 16.22 -12.22 -5.90
C GLU A 174 15.94 -13.72 -5.67
N THR A 175 16.85 -14.48 -5.09
CA THR A 175 16.62 -15.91 -4.81
C THR A 175 15.42 -16.12 -3.90
N ASN A 176 15.31 -15.34 -2.83
CA ASN A 176 14.16 -15.43 -1.91
C ASN A 176 12.88 -14.86 -2.54
N MET A 177 12.99 -13.87 -3.40
CA MET A 177 11.84 -13.37 -4.18
C MET A 177 11.34 -14.39 -5.20
N GLU A 178 12.23 -15.14 -5.85
CA GLU A 178 11.88 -16.24 -6.76
C GLU A 178 11.22 -17.41 -6.00
N ASN A 179 11.73 -17.77 -4.82
CA ASN A 179 11.12 -18.76 -3.94
C ASN A 179 9.71 -18.34 -3.52
N LEU A 180 9.53 -17.08 -3.18
CA LEU A 180 8.21 -16.53 -2.87
C LEU A 180 7.27 -16.59 -4.08
N ARG A 181 7.76 -16.20 -5.27
CA ARG A 181 7.01 -16.29 -6.54
C ARG A 181 6.56 -17.73 -6.78
N TYR A 182 7.46 -18.69 -6.66
CA TYR A 182 7.13 -20.12 -6.84
C TYR A 182 6.02 -20.54 -5.88
N THR A 183 6.11 -20.15 -4.61
CA THR A 183 5.12 -20.51 -3.58
C THR A 183 3.75 -19.87 -3.89
N ILE A 184 3.71 -18.60 -4.24
CA ILE A 184 2.47 -17.88 -4.59
C ILE A 184 1.86 -18.48 -5.88
N ASN A 185 2.70 -18.80 -6.87
CA ASN A 185 2.24 -19.41 -8.12
C ASN A 185 1.50 -20.73 -7.84
N ARG A 186 1.99 -21.54 -6.92
CA ARG A 186 1.34 -22.80 -6.52
C ARG A 186 -0.01 -22.59 -5.86
N GLU A 187 -0.18 -21.52 -5.08
CA GLU A 187 -1.48 -21.18 -4.48
C GLU A 187 -2.53 -20.83 -5.55
N PHE A 188 -2.10 -20.26 -6.68
CA PHE A 188 -2.99 -19.94 -7.78
C PHE A 188 -3.10 -21.05 -8.85
N GLU A 189 -2.41 -22.20 -8.68
CA GLU A 189 -2.67 -23.36 -9.51
C GLU A 189 -4.07 -23.92 -9.20
N VAL A 190 -4.86 -24.03 -10.27
CA VAL A 190 -6.14 -24.74 -10.21
C VAL A 190 -5.81 -26.20 -10.45
N LEU A 191 -6.15 -27.03 -9.48
CA LEU A 191 -6.00 -28.49 -9.57
C LEU A 191 -7.03 -29.08 -10.55
#